data_7ed94db1291fe4696b930d152f9922f7
#
_entry.id   7ed94db1291fe4696b930d152f9922f7
#
_cell.length_a   1.000
_cell.length_b   1.000
_cell.length_c   1.000
_cell.angle_alpha   90.00
_cell.angle_beta   90.00
_cell.angle_gamma   90.00
#
_symmetry.space_group_name_H-M   'P 1'
#
loop_
_entity.id
_entity.type
_entity.pdbx_description
1 polymer ?
#
loop_
_entity_poly.entity_id
_entity_poly.type
_entity_poly.pdbx_seq_one_letter_code
_entity_poly.pdbx_strand_id
1 'polypeptide(L)'
;RDLHSFPTRRSSDLWQEDTMKGKHKVIVSTKRLKYEFELRRNLTIIQGDSATGKTTLVDMIRDFVNNPTGTPVEVICDKKCHVVEGSLWKEQLSGISDCIVFIDEGNEFITTVDFADKIQKTDNYYVIVTREALPALPYSVDEIYGIRTSGRYGTLKQSYHEFYRIYGTDTYEDKVRSEEHTSELQSPFYLVCR
;
A
#
# COMPACT_ATOMS: atom_id res chain seq x y z
N ARG A 1 -57.73 7.05 -0.02
CA ARG A 1 -56.82 7.44 -1.15
C ARG A 1 -55.42 7.56 -0.55
N ASP A 2 -54.66 6.49 -0.60
CA ASP A 2 -53.33 6.39 -0.03
C ASP A 2 -52.33 6.87 -1.07
N LEU A 3 -51.62 7.93 -0.73
CA LEU A 3 -50.48 8.44 -1.50
C LEU A 3 -49.23 7.69 -1.00
N HIS A 4 -48.79 6.71 -1.77
CA HIS A 4 -47.51 6.05 -1.58
C HIS A 4 -46.36 7.04 -1.86
N SER A 5 -45.70 7.48 -0.80
CA SER A 5 -44.44 8.22 -0.89
C SER A 5 -43.31 7.20 -1.19
N PHE A 6 -42.72 7.33 -2.37
CA PHE A 6 -41.50 6.60 -2.70
C PHE A 6 -40.32 7.23 -1.95
N PRO A 7 -39.45 6.42 -1.30
CA PRO A 7 -38.25 6.95 -0.68
C PRO A 7 -37.29 7.37 -1.78
N THR A 8 -36.97 8.65 -1.83
CA THR A 8 -35.89 9.20 -2.64
C THR A 8 -34.56 8.71 -2.10
N ARG A 9 -33.93 7.75 -2.78
CA ARG A 9 -32.52 7.39 -2.52
C ARG A 9 -31.65 8.61 -2.76
N ARG A 10 -30.85 8.98 -1.76
CA ARG A 10 -29.86 10.04 -1.89
C ARG A 10 -28.78 9.58 -2.87
N SER A 11 -28.35 10.46 -3.75
CA SER A 11 -27.32 10.19 -4.78
C SER A 11 -25.95 9.81 -4.20
N SER A 12 -25.74 9.94 -2.89
CA SER A 12 -24.55 9.49 -2.18
C SER A 12 -24.45 7.95 -2.05
N ASP A 13 -25.57 7.22 -2.20
CA ASP A 13 -25.58 5.76 -2.00
C ASP A 13 -25.21 4.98 -3.28
N LEU A 14 -25.09 5.67 -4.41
CA LEU A 14 -24.76 5.05 -5.70
C LEU A 14 -23.26 4.78 -5.91
N TRP A 15 -22.39 5.25 -5.01
CA TRP A 15 -20.93 5.18 -5.18
C TRP A 15 -20.24 4.10 -4.34
N GLN A 16 -20.98 3.31 -3.55
CA GLN A 16 -20.38 2.40 -2.56
C GLN A 16 -20.46 0.89 -2.88
N GLU A 17 -21.15 0.45 -3.93
CA GLU A 17 -21.40 -0.99 -4.11
C GLU A 17 -20.47 -1.74 -5.08
N ASP A 18 -19.58 -1.08 -5.85
CA ASP A 18 -18.83 -1.76 -6.94
C ASP A 18 -17.32 -1.90 -6.77
N THR A 19 -16.73 -1.57 -5.60
CA THR A 19 -15.26 -1.54 -5.42
C THR A 19 -14.67 -2.59 -4.48
N MET A 20 -15.42 -3.58 -4.05
CA MET A 20 -14.90 -4.73 -3.30
C MET A 20 -14.49 -5.87 -4.25
N LYS A 21 -13.62 -5.58 -5.19
CA LYS A 21 -12.96 -6.60 -6.02
C LYS A 21 -11.84 -7.20 -5.17
N GLY A 22 -12.08 -8.35 -4.57
CA GLY A 22 -11.14 -9.28 -3.95
C GLY A 22 -9.87 -8.74 -3.27
N LYS A 23 -9.25 -9.56 -2.47
CA LYS A 23 -7.93 -9.32 -1.89
C LYS A 23 -6.87 -9.94 -2.78
N HIS A 24 -5.86 -9.16 -3.16
CA HIS A 24 -4.77 -9.63 -4.00
C HIS A 24 -3.48 -9.68 -3.20
N LYS A 25 -2.97 -10.89 -3.02
CA LYS A 25 -1.68 -11.08 -2.37
C LYS A 25 -0.56 -10.91 -3.40
N VAL A 26 0.42 -10.06 -3.06
CA VAL A 26 1.59 -9.80 -3.88
C VAL A 26 2.84 -10.20 -3.12
N ILE A 27 3.68 -11.03 -3.73
CA ILE A 27 4.99 -11.39 -3.22
C ILE A 27 6.01 -11.03 -4.29
N VAL A 28 6.98 -10.20 -3.92
CA VAL A 28 8.12 -9.83 -4.78
C VAL A 28 9.39 -10.24 -4.07
N SER A 29 10.18 -11.10 -4.67
CA SER A 29 11.35 -11.68 -4.00
C SER A 29 12.57 -11.83 -4.90
N THR A 30 13.72 -11.79 -4.25
CA THR A 30 15.02 -12.21 -4.76
C THR A 30 15.69 -13.10 -3.70
N LYS A 31 16.88 -13.60 -3.95
CA LYS A 31 17.67 -14.32 -2.94
C LYS A 31 17.98 -13.49 -1.69
N ARG A 32 17.89 -12.15 -1.74
CA ARG A 32 18.29 -11.25 -0.66
C ARG A 32 17.14 -10.45 -0.04
N LEU A 33 16.08 -10.20 -0.80
CA LEU A 33 14.97 -9.34 -0.41
C LEU A 33 13.64 -10.05 -0.66
N LYS A 34 12.69 -9.86 0.25
CA LYS A 34 11.31 -10.30 0.07
C LYS A 34 10.36 -9.21 0.55
N TYR A 35 9.42 -8.85 -0.30
CA TYR A 35 8.25 -8.04 0.01
C TYR A 35 7.02 -8.94 -0.05
N GLU A 36 6.16 -8.83 0.94
CA GLU A 36 4.89 -9.55 0.97
C GLU A 36 3.81 -8.64 1.51
N PHE A 37 2.75 -8.42 0.73
CA PHE A 37 1.64 -7.55 1.10
C PHE A 37 0.33 -7.94 0.43
N GLU A 38 -0.77 -7.39 0.91
CA GLU A 38 -2.12 -7.65 0.41
C GLU A 38 -2.77 -6.32 -0.01
N LEU A 39 -3.23 -6.26 -1.25
CA LEU A 39 -4.05 -5.15 -1.75
C LEU A 39 -5.51 -5.46 -1.45
N ARG A 40 -6.18 -4.55 -0.76
CA ARG A 40 -7.59 -4.69 -0.34
C ARG A 40 -8.51 -3.79 -1.13
N ARG A 41 -7.98 -2.72 -1.68
CA ARG A 41 -8.69 -1.73 -2.49
C ARG A 41 -7.92 -1.42 -3.76
N ASN A 42 -8.59 -0.81 -4.70
CA ASN A 42 -7.99 -0.43 -5.98
C ASN A 42 -6.94 0.68 -5.90
N LEU A 43 -6.79 1.35 -4.74
CA LEU A 43 -5.79 2.41 -4.55
C LEU A 43 -5.09 2.22 -3.21
N THR A 44 -3.80 1.94 -3.26
CA THR A 44 -2.91 1.74 -2.12
C THR A 44 -1.77 2.74 -2.20
N ILE A 45 -1.52 3.47 -1.13
CA ILE A 45 -0.44 4.46 -1.03
C ILE A 45 0.68 3.90 -0.16
N ILE A 46 1.90 4.00 -0.63
CA ILE A 46 3.09 3.67 0.14
C ILE A 46 3.82 4.97 0.50
N GLN A 47 3.81 5.33 1.78
CA GLN A 47 4.50 6.50 2.31
C GLN A 47 5.64 6.09 3.25
N GLY A 48 6.52 7.02 3.55
CA GLY A 48 7.59 6.87 4.53
C GLY A 48 8.90 7.49 4.07
N ASP A 49 9.87 7.46 4.98
CA ASP A 49 11.18 8.08 4.80
C ASP A 49 12.01 7.46 3.67
N SER A 50 13.10 8.14 3.33
CA SER A 50 14.09 7.63 2.40
C SER A 50 14.70 6.32 2.89
N ALA A 51 15.18 5.50 1.97
CA ALA A 51 15.88 4.24 2.26
C ALA A 51 15.04 3.13 2.92
N THR A 52 13.72 3.21 2.91
CA THR A 52 12.83 2.14 3.41
C THR A 52 12.58 1.02 2.39
N GLY A 53 13.13 1.13 1.18
CA GLY A 53 12.99 0.11 0.13
C GLY A 53 11.82 0.30 -0.82
N LYS A 54 11.13 1.45 -0.79
CA LYS A 54 9.98 1.75 -1.67
C LYS A 54 10.34 1.71 -3.15
N THR A 55 11.31 2.51 -3.56
CA THR A 55 11.83 2.54 -4.94
C THR A 55 12.41 1.19 -5.35
N THR A 56 13.10 0.50 -4.44
CA THR A 56 13.62 -0.85 -4.70
C THR A 56 12.50 -1.84 -5.05
N LEU A 57 11.34 -1.76 -4.39
CA LEU A 57 10.18 -2.59 -4.74
C LEU A 57 9.72 -2.31 -6.18
N VAL A 58 9.57 -1.03 -6.56
CA VAL A 58 9.13 -0.64 -7.91
C VAL A 58 10.17 -1.07 -8.96
N ASP A 59 11.46 -0.90 -8.67
CA ASP A 59 12.56 -1.32 -9.54
C ASP A 59 12.55 -2.84 -9.78
N MET A 60 12.36 -3.63 -8.72
CA MET A 60 12.24 -5.09 -8.84
C MET A 60 11.08 -5.51 -9.75
N ILE A 61 9.93 -4.86 -9.61
CA ILE A 61 8.78 -5.14 -10.48
C ILE A 61 9.06 -4.70 -11.90
N ARG A 62 9.70 -3.56 -12.11
CA ARG A 62 10.12 -3.08 -13.43
C ARG A 62 11.06 -4.07 -14.11
N ASP A 63 12.05 -4.57 -13.38
CA ASP A 63 12.99 -5.58 -13.89
C ASP A 63 12.27 -6.86 -14.31
N PHE A 64 11.34 -7.33 -13.49
CA PHE A 64 10.54 -8.52 -13.78
C PHE A 64 9.64 -8.32 -15.01
N VAL A 65 8.95 -7.18 -15.11
CA VAL A 65 8.04 -6.88 -16.26
C VAL A 65 8.82 -6.78 -17.56
N ASN A 66 10.00 -6.15 -17.53
CA ASN A 66 10.83 -5.95 -18.73
C ASN A 66 11.59 -7.22 -19.17
N ASN A 67 11.97 -8.07 -18.22
CA ASN A 67 12.76 -9.29 -18.52
C ASN A 67 12.41 -10.43 -17.56
N PRO A 68 11.24 -11.08 -17.70
CA PRO A 68 10.75 -12.08 -16.74
C PRO A 68 11.66 -13.31 -16.59
N THR A 69 12.39 -13.67 -17.63
CA THR A 69 13.25 -14.85 -17.64
C THR A 69 14.72 -14.56 -17.32
N GLY A 70 15.16 -13.32 -17.47
CA GLY A 70 16.56 -12.91 -17.29
C GLY A 70 16.86 -12.18 -15.98
N THR A 71 15.83 -11.90 -15.16
CA THR A 71 15.99 -11.27 -13.85
C THR A 71 16.00 -12.30 -12.72
N PRO A 72 16.74 -12.06 -11.62
CA PRO A 72 16.64 -12.87 -10.41
C PRO A 72 15.40 -12.57 -9.56
N VAL A 73 14.52 -11.67 -10.03
CA VAL A 73 13.29 -11.27 -9.34
C VAL A 73 12.18 -12.26 -9.65
N GLU A 74 11.50 -12.70 -8.61
CA GLU A 74 10.28 -13.51 -8.70
C GLU A 74 9.09 -12.67 -8.21
N VAL A 75 8.01 -12.66 -9.00
CA VAL A 75 6.75 -12.02 -8.64
C VAL A 75 5.64 -13.07 -8.63
N ILE A 76 5.00 -13.23 -7.47
CA ILE A 76 3.85 -14.13 -7.30
C ILE A 76 2.63 -13.27 -7.00
N CYS A 77 1.69 -13.25 -7.94
CA CYS A 77 0.42 -12.55 -7.85
C CYS A 77 -0.59 -13.20 -8.78
N ASP A 78 -1.86 -13.08 -8.45
CA ASP A 78 -2.99 -13.54 -9.28
C ASP A 78 -3.31 -12.58 -10.46
N LYS A 79 -2.77 -11.35 -10.42
CA LYS A 79 -2.90 -10.35 -11.48
C LYS A 79 -1.55 -10.00 -12.10
N LYS A 80 -1.59 -9.52 -13.34
CA LYS A 80 -0.39 -9.00 -14.01
C LYS A 80 0.05 -7.70 -13.35
N CYS A 81 1.37 -7.56 -13.17
CA CYS A 81 1.96 -6.34 -12.67
C CYS A 81 2.52 -5.49 -13.82
N HIS A 82 2.36 -4.17 -13.71
CA HIS A 82 2.90 -3.19 -14.63
C HIS A 82 3.53 -2.04 -13.86
N VAL A 83 4.52 -1.38 -14.46
CA VAL A 83 5.06 -0.11 -13.96
C VAL A 83 4.69 0.97 -14.97
N VAL A 84 4.11 2.06 -14.50
CA VAL A 84 3.75 3.21 -15.33
C VAL A 84 4.59 4.40 -14.90
N GLU A 85 5.28 5.01 -15.87
CA GLU A 85 6.20 6.12 -15.63
C GLU A 85 6.34 7.06 -16.83
N GLY A 86 6.82 8.28 -16.55
CA GLY A 86 7.15 9.26 -17.55
C GLY A 86 5.95 9.95 -18.20
N SER A 87 6.20 10.67 -19.28
CA SER A 87 5.20 11.55 -19.94
C SER A 87 4.11 10.77 -20.72
N LEU A 88 4.38 9.52 -21.09
CA LEU A 88 3.46 8.67 -21.87
C LEU A 88 2.54 7.83 -20.96
N TRP A 89 2.36 8.21 -19.72
CA TRP A 89 1.55 7.45 -18.76
C TRP A 89 0.09 7.24 -19.20
N LYS A 90 -0.49 8.19 -19.97
CA LYS A 90 -1.88 8.08 -20.46
C LYS A 90 -2.02 6.95 -21.48
N GLU A 91 -1.07 6.85 -22.37
CA GLU A 91 -1.00 5.81 -23.39
C GLU A 91 -0.76 4.44 -22.74
N GLN A 92 0.17 4.37 -21.79
CA GLN A 92 0.47 3.15 -21.03
C GLN A 92 -0.77 2.66 -20.30
N LEU A 93 -1.48 3.52 -19.55
CA LEU A 93 -2.72 3.16 -18.86
C LEU A 93 -3.86 2.77 -19.79
N SER A 94 -3.89 3.28 -21.01
CA SER A 94 -4.96 2.95 -21.97
C SER A 94 -4.81 1.55 -22.54
N GLY A 95 -3.62 0.95 -22.47
CA GLY A 95 -3.30 -0.38 -22.96
C GLY A 95 -3.45 -1.50 -21.93
N ILE A 96 -3.79 -1.20 -20.66
CA ILE A 96 -3.84 -2.17 -19.57
C ILE A 96 -5.17 -2.14 -18.83
N SER A 97 -5.67 -3.31 -18.44
CA SER A 97 -6.89 -3.49 -17.66
C SER A 97 -6.75 -4.70 -16.72
N ASP A 98 -7.45 -4.67 -15.62
CA ASP A 98 -7.47 -5.72 -14.58
C ASP A 98 -6.06 -6.12 -14.08
N CYS A 99 -5.18 -5.14 -13.93
CA CYS A 99 -3.78 -5.29 -13.57
C CYS A 99 -3.45 -4.56 -12.28
N ILE A 100 -2.28 -4.86 -11.70
CA ILE A 100 -1.68 -4.09 -10.61
C ILE A 100 -0.63 -3.16 -11.21
N VAL A 101 -0.85 -1.86 -11.05
CA VAL A 101 -0.01 -0.79 -11.60
C VAL A 101 0.81 -0.16 -10.49
N PHE A 102 2.12 -0.20 -10.61
CA PHE A 102 3.06 0.42 -9.70
C PHE A 102 3.56 1.74 -10.27
N ILE A 103 3.61 2.78 -9.43
CA ILE A 103 4.04 4.12 -9.81
C ILE A 103 4.95 4.66 -8.71
N ASP A 104 6.16 5.07 -9.07
CA ASP A 104 7.14 5.63 -8.12
C ASP A 104 6.99 7.16 -7.99
N GLU A 105 7.51 7.71 -6.88
CA GLU A 105 7.41 9.12 -6.48
C GLU A 105 7.99 10.12 -7.49
N GLY A 106 8.90 9.69 -8.36
CA GLY A 106 9.49 10.54 -9.39
C GLY A 106 8.54 10.98 -10.52
N ASN A 107 7.27 10.59 -10.47
CA ASN A 107 6.29 10.88 -11.51
C ASN A 107 5.35 12.02 -11.11
N GLU A 108 5.58 13.23 -11.64
CA GLU A 108 4.78 14.43 -11.31
C GLU A 108 3.30 14.29 -11.65
N PHE A 109 2.93 13.44 -12.61
CA PHE A 109 1.54 13.26 -13.01
C PHE A 109 0.64 12.72 -11.89
N ILE A 110 1.17 12.04 -10.87
CA ILE A 110 0.40 11.48 -9.76
C ILE A 110 -0.37 12.53 -8.95
N THR A 111 0.09 13.79 -8.98
CA THR A 111 -0.53 14.90 -8.27
C THR A 111 -1.61 15.62 -9.09
N THR A 112 -1.77 15.26 -10.37
CA THR A 112 -2.67 15.95 -11.30
C THR A 112 -4.10 15.44 -11.21
N VAL A 113 -5.06 16.32 -11.47
CA VAL A 113 -6.49 15.98 -11.59
C VAL A 113 -6.72 15.02 -12.76
N ASP A 114 -6.02 15.23 -13.86
CA ASP A 114 -6.09 14.34 -15.05
C ASP A 114 -5.80 12.89 -14.71
N PHE A 115 -4.80 12.65 -13.86
CA PHE A 115 -4.46 11.31 -13.40
C PHE A 115 -5.57 10.74 -12.51
N ALA A 116 -6.07 11.53 -11.56
CA ALA A 116 -7.17 11.14 -10.69
C ALA A 116 -8.43 10.74 -11.48
N ASP A 117 -8.79 11.54 -12.48
CA ASP A 117 -9.93 11.25 -13.36
C ASP A 117 -9.72 10.01 -14.22
N LYS A 118 -8.48 9.77 -14.65
CA LYS A 118 -8.17 8.61 -15.51
C LYS A 118 -8.27 7.32 -14.73
N ILE A 119 -7.67 7.25 -13.53
CA ILE A 119 -7.63 6.00 -12.74
C ILE A 119 -9.00 5.58 -12.23
N GLN A 120 -9.90 6.53 -11.93
CA GLN A 120 -11.27 6.24 -11.50
C GLN A 120 -12.10 5.52 -12.57
N LYS A 121 -11.70 5.64 -13.83
CA LYS A 121 -12.39 5.03 -14.99
C LYS A 121 -11.82 3.69 -15.40
N THR A 122 -10.85 3.17 -14.66
CA THR A 122 -10.20 1.88 -14.95
C THR A 122 -10.55 0.86 -13.88
N ASP A 123 -10.35 -0.40 -14.19
CA ASP A 123 -10.52 -1.54 -13.28
C ASP A 123 -9.19 -2.04 -12.70
N ASN A 124 -8.14 -1.25 -12.84
CA ASN A 124 -6.81 -1.56 -12.33
C ASN A 124 -6.69 -1.30 -10.82
N TYR A 125 -5.72 -1.95 -10.20
CA TYR A 125 -5.24 -1.68 -8.85
C TYR A 125 -3.99 -0.82 -8.94
N TYR A 126 -3.90 0.22 -8.11
CA TYR A 126 -2.77 1.15 -8.12
C TYR A 126 -2.01 1.09 -6.81
N VAL A 127 -0.71 0.93 -6.90
CA VAL A 127 0.23 1.03 -5.80
C VAL A 127 1.13 2.24 -6.06
N ILE A 128 0.88 3.33 -5.36
CA ILE A 128 1.56 4.61 -5.59
C ILE A 128 2.53 4.87 -4.45
N VAL A 129 3.80 5.00 -4.79
CA VAL A 129 4.86 5.43 -3.86
C VAL A 129 4.94 6.95 -3.87
N THR A 130 4.83 7.56 -2.70
CA THR A 130 4.91 9.03 -2.56
C THR A 130 5.42 9.42 -1.19
N ARG A 131 5.94 10.64 -1.06
CA ARG A 131 6.24 11.30 0.23
C ARG A 131 5.19 12.34 0.58
N GLU A 132 4.44 12.79 -0.40
CA GLU A 132 3.48 13.87 -0.28
C GLU A 132 2.05 13.31 -0.22
N ALA A 133 1.15 14.09 0.34
CA ALA A 133 -0.27 13.81 0.26
C ALA A 133 -0.76 14.00 -1.18
N LEU A 134 -1.68 13.15 -1.62
CA LEU A 134 -2.28 13.19 -2.96
C LEU A 134 -3.77 13.58 -2.85
N PRO A 135 -4.10 14.86 -2.59
CA PRO A 135 -5.46 15.30 -2.27
C PRO A 135 -6.44 15.11 -3.43
N ALA A 136 -5.95 15.00 -4.67
CA ALA A 136 -6.78 14.74 -5.83
C ALA A 136 -7.28 13.29 -5.93
N LEU A 137 -6.64 12.35 -5.20
CA LEU A 137 -6.95 10.94 -5.27
C LEU A 137 -7.91 10.49 -4.16
N PRO A 138 -8.95 9.70 -4.46
CA PRO A 138 -9.94 9.23 -3.47
C PRO A 138 -9.48 7.97 -2.73
N TYR A 139 -8.32 8.00 -2.08
CA TYR A 139 -7.85 6.87 -1.27
C TYR A 139 -8.32 6.97 0.18
N SER A 140 -8.46 5.82 0.83
CA SER A 140 -8.75 5.75 2.26
C SER A 140 -7.46 5.91 3.06
N VAL A 141 -7.56 6.54 4.22
CA VAL A 141 -6.46 6.64 5.20
C VAL A 141 -5.98 5.26 5.64
N ASP A 142 -6.87 4.27 5.69
CA ASP A 142 -6.54 2.88 6.00
C ASP A 142 -5.70 2.18 4.92
N GLU A 143 -5.61 2.76 3.73
CA GLU A 143 -4.82 2.22 2.61
C GLU A 143 -3.49 2.96 2.44
N ILE A 144 -3.03 3.67 3.48
CA ILE A 144 -1.70 4.28 3.55
C ILE A 144 -0.78 3.38 4.35
N TYR A 145 0.24 2.87 3.70
CA TYR A 145 1.20 1.93 4.26
C TYR A 145 2.61 2.49 4.30
N GLY A 146 3.34 2.12 5.35
CA GLY A 146 4.78 2.23 5.42
C GLY A 146 5.45 0.88 5.13
N ILE A 147 6.73 0.91 4.80
CA ILE A 147 7.57 -0.29 4.70
C ILE A 147 8.58 -0.29 5.85
N ARG A 148 8.65 -1.39 6.58
CA ARG A 148 9.68 -1.62 7.58
C ARG A 148 10.43 -2.92 7.29
N THR A 149 11.70 -2.95 7.60
CA THR A 149 12.48 -4.18 7.55
C THR A 149 12.22 -4.95 8.84
N SER A 150 11.50 -6.07 8.73
CA SER A 150 11.37 -7.01 9.82
C SER A 150 12.59 -7.93 9.77
N GLY A 151 13.40 -7.89 10.80
CA GLY A 151 14.64 -8.58 11.06
C GLY A 151 15.11 -9.71 10.12
N ARG A 152 16.34 -10.11 10.26
CA ARG A 152 16.88 -11.31 9.60
C ARG A 152 16.38 -12.52 10.35
N TYR A 153 15.56 -13.35 9.72
CA TYR A 153 15.21 -14.66 10.30
C TYR A 153 16.44 -15.59 10.27
N GLY A 154 17.12 -15.69 11.39
CA GLY A 154 18.13 -16.71 11.70
C GLY A 154 19.20 -16.90 10.62
N THR A 155 19.30 -18.08 10.07
CA THR A 155 20.28 -18.50 9.05
C THR A 155 19.95 -18.03 7.63
N LEU A 156 18.77 -17.47 7.38
CA LEU A 156 18.38 -16.99 6.05
C LEU A 156 19.01 -15.62 5.80
N LYS A 157 19.77 -15.53 4.71
CA LYS A 157 20.41 -14.28 4.25
C LYS A 157 19.44 -13.29 3.62
N GLN A 158 18.12 -13.52 3.71
CA GLN A 158 17.08 -12.74 3.09
C GLN A 158 16.50 -11.73 4.10
N SER A 159 16.39 -10.47 3.69
CA SER A 159 15.71 -9.42 4.45
C SER A 159 14.23 -9.37 4.07
N TYR A 160 13.35 -9.37 5.06
CA TYR A 160 11.91 -9.25 4.86
C TYR A 160 11.48 -7.81 5.03
N HIS A 161 10.65 -7.35 4.11
CA HIS A 161 10.02 -6.04 4.16
C HIS A 161 8.52 -6.24 4.34
N GLU A 162 8.01 -5.72 5.45
CA GLU A 162 6.59 -5.78 5.82
C GLU A 162 5.93 -4.45 5.56
N PHE A 163 4.68 -4.52 5.10
CA PHE A 163 3.81 -3.36 5.02
C PHE A 163 3.03 -3.22 6.33
N TYR A 164 3.05 -2.02 6.88
CA TYR A 164 2.25 -1.67 8.06
C TYR A 164 1.40 -0.45 7.75
N ARG A 165 0.20 -0.39 8.31
CA ARG A 165 -0.67 0.78 8.17
C ARG A 165 -0.12 1.92 9.00
N ILE A 166 0.04 3.11 8.39
CA ILE A 166 0.57 4.27 9.10
C ILE A 166 -0.47 4.83 10.08
N TYR A 167 -1.75 4.77 9.72
CA TYR A 167 -2.86 5.34 10.49
C TYR A 167 -3.87 4.28 10.98
N GLY A 168 -3.49 3.01 11.05
CA GLY A 168 -4.36 1.93 11.52
C GLY A 168 -4.56 1.95 13.04
N THR A 169 -5.71 1.52 13.50
CA THR A 169 -6.02 1.31 14.93
C THR A 169 -5.08 0.33 15.60
N ASP A 170 -4.49 -0.59 14.85
CA ASP A 170 -3.54 -1.59 15.35
C ASP A 170 -2.25 -0.98 15.94
N THR A 171 -1.86 0.24 15.45
CA THR A 171 -0.70 0.95 16.00
C THR A 171 -0.99 1.64 17.32
N TYR A 172 -2.26 1.87 17.65
CA TYR A 172 -2.65 2.50 18.92
C TYR A 172 -2.64 1.49 20.06
N GLU A 173 -3.11 0.27 19.83
CA GLU A 173 -3.10 -0.81 20.83
C GLU A 173 -1.69 -1.27 21.18
N ASP A 174 -0.77 -1.35 20.22
CA ASP A 174 0.63 -1.69 20.45
C ASP A 174 1.38 -0.60 21.24
N LYS A 175 1.08 0.68 21.03
CA LYS A 175 1.65 1.78 21.82
C LYS A 175 1.14 1.78 23.25
N VAL A 176 -0.14 1.61 23.47
CA VAL A 176 -0.74 1.55 24.82
C VAL A 176 -0.18 0.35 25.58
N ARG A 177 -0.03 -0.80 24.94
CA ARG A 177 0.53 -2.01 25.54
C ARG A 177 2.01 -1.89 25.90
N SER A 178 2.80 -1.14 25.11
CA SER A 178 4.21 -0.88 25.43
C SER A 178 4.40 0.13 26.55
N GLU A 179 3.48 1.06 26.75
CA GLU A 179 3.51 2.04 27.84
C GLU A 179 3.04 1.45 29.16
N GLU A 180 2.11 0.50 29.16
CA GLU A 180 1.69 -0.22 30.38
C GLU A 180 2.79 -1.13 30.95
N HIS A 181 3.64 -1.71 30.11
CA HIS A 181 4.76 -2.55 30.58
C HIS A 181 5.95 -1.77 31.15
N THR A 182 6.04 -0.46 30.90
CA THR A 182 7.13 0.39 31.43
C THR A 182 6.80 0.99 32.79
N SER A 183 5.55 0.97 33.23
CA SER A 183 5.13 1.57 34.53
C SER A 183 5.21 0.64 35.74
N GLU A 184 5.41 -0.66 35.53
CA GLU A 184 5.48 -1.63 36.66
C GLU A 184 6.88 -1.83 37.29
N LEU A 185 7.93 -1.16 36.80
CA LEU A 185 9.29 -1.34 37.30
C LEU A 185 9.83 -0.20 38.21
N GLN A 186 8.96 0.65 38.77
CA GLN A 186 9.36 1.64 39.75
C GLN A 186 8.59 1.49 41.09
N SER A 187 8.86 0.41 41.81
CA SER A 187 8.61 0.41 43.26
C SER A 187 9.90 0.81 43.98
N PRO A 188 9.89 1.86 44.78
CA PRO A 188 11.07 2.25 45.56
C PRO A 188 11.27 1.28 46.72
N PHE A 189 12.38 0.58 46.74
CA PHE A 189 12.87 -0.14 47.91
C PHE A 189 13.22 0.88 48.99
N TYR A 190 12.40 0.97 50.04
CA TYR A 190 12.80 1.58 51.30
C TYR A 190 13.75 0.64 52.05
N LEU A 191 15.01 0.99 52.05
CA LEU A 191 16.01 0.44 52.99
C LEU A 191 15.78 1.06 54.36
N VAL A 192 15.26 0.26 55.30
CA VAL A 192 15.28 0.58 56.72
C VAL A 192 16.57 0.04 57.30
N CYS A 193 17.51 0.93 57.65
CA CYS A 193 18.66 0.62 58.51
C CYS A 193 18.24 0.61 59.99
N ARG A 194 18.60 -0.47 60.65
CA ARG A 194 18.84 -0.52 62.12
C ARG A 194 20.28 -0.89 62.36
#